data_bb769c02a5c8e3e2ccf80c1830258d74
#
_entry.id   bb769c02a5c8e3e2ccf80c1830258d74
#
_cell.length_a   1.000
_cell.length_b   1.000
_cell.length_c   1.000
_cell.angle_alpha   90.00
_cell.angle_beta   90.00
_cell.angle_gamma   90.00
#
_symmetry.space_group_name_H-M   'P 1'
#
loop_
_entity.id
_entity.type
_entity.pdbx_description
1 polymer ?
#
loop_
_entity_poly.entity_id
_entity_poly.type
_entity_poly.pdbx_seq_one_letter_code
_entity_poly.pdbx_strand_id
1 'polypeptide(L)' 'MNKSEPHGAQGFDIVINGEDRLFAELEVSAIASAGFYKESYPEDTVQIRARVDNKLRNVLGYARLE' A
#
# COMPACT_ATOMS: atom_id res chain seq x y z
N MET A 1 18.85 9.48 18.43
CA MET A 1 18.76 9.14 17.85
C MET A 1 18.51 9.09 16.99
N ASN A 2 18.57 8.86 16.82
CA ASN A 2 18.51 8.75 15.84
C ASN A 2 17.70 8.78 15.11
N LYS A 3 17.48 9.22 14.69
CA LYS A 3 16.82 9.34 14.00
C LYS A 3 16.66 9.23 12.85
N SER A 4 17.22 9.57 12.67
CA SER A 4 17.25 9.37 11.38
C SER A 4 16.95 8.03 11.06
N GLU A 5 16.51 7.43 11.82
CA GLU A 5 16.17 6.29 11.59
C GLU A 5 15.45 6.20 10.46
N PRO A 6 15.45 5.27 9.79
CA PRO A 6 14.85 5.17 8.53
C PRO A 6 13.41 4.82 8.64
N HIS A 7 12.69 5.60 9.38
CA HIS A 7 11.29 5.35 9.38
C HIS A 7 10.73 5.50 7.98
N GLY A 8 11.29 6.37 7.19
CA GLY A 8 10.78 6.57 5.86
C GLY A 8 10.96 5.37 4.95
N ALA A 9 11.89 4.46 5.33
CA ALA A 9 12.14 3.29 4.52
C ALA A 9 11.26 2.12 4.87
N GLN A 10 10.38 2.30 5.84
CA GLN A 10 9.51 1.21 6.26
C GLN A 10 8.08 1.55 5.99
N GLY A 11 7.28 0.54 5.87
CA GLY A 11 5.86 0.73 5.69
C GLY A 11 5.44 0.68 4.23
N PHE A 12 4.17 0.88 4.04
CA PHE A 12 3.54 0.69 2.73
C PHE A 12 2.53 1.80 2.51
N ASP A 13 2.60 2.41 1.34
CA ASP A 13 1.59 3.39 0.96
C ASP A 13 0.56 2.72 0.09
N ILE A 14 -0.69 3.02 0.32
CA ILE A 14 -1.76 2.53 -0.54
C ILE A 14 -2.07 3.66 -1.51
N VAL A 15 -1.86 3.37 -2.78
CA VAL A 15 -1.94 4.34 -3.86
C VAL A 15 -3.22 4.08 -4.61
N ILE A 16 -4.08 5.09 -4.70
CA ILE A 16 -5.37 4.93 -5.36
C ILE A 16 -5.43 5.95 -6.46
N ASN A 17 -5.60 5.44 -7.68
CA ASN A 17 -5.64 6.27 -8.88
C ASN A 17 -4.42 7.20 -8.96
N GLY A 18 -3.27 6.66 -8.57
CA GLY A 18 -2.02 7.40 -8.66
C GLY A 18 -1.71 8.32 -7.51
N GLU A 19 -2.55 8.33 -6.48
CA GLU A 19 -2.33 9.21 -5.33
C GLU A 19 -2.13 8.40 -4.06
N ASP A 20 -1.18 8.83 -3.25
CA ASP A 20 -0.96 8.19 -1.95
C ASP A 20 -2.12 8.57 -1.04
N ARG A 21 -2.89 7.60 -0.64
CA ARG A 21 -4.09 7.88 0.14
C ARG A 21 -4.03 7.37 1.56
N LEU A 22 -3.37 6.24 1.78
CA LEU A 22 -3.32 5.62 3.10
C LEU A 22 -1.92 5.08 3.33
N PHE A 23 -1.60 4.87 4.59
CA PHE A 23 -0.31 4.33 4.98
C PHE A 23 -0.55 3.20 5.98
N ALA A 24 0.25 2.15 5.90
CA ALA A 24 0.24 1.08 6.86
C ALA A 24 1.67 0.65 7.14
N GLU A 25 1.97 0.39 8.41
CA GLU A 25 3.32 -0.03 8.76
C GLU A 25 3.60 -1.47 8.36
N LEU A 26 2.59 -2.31 8.39
CA LEU A 26 2.76 -3.74 8.15
C LEU A 26 2.17 -4.11 6.81
N GLU A 27 2.84 -5.03 6.14
CA GLU A 27 2.37 -5.46 4.83
C GLU A 27 0.99 -6.08 4.92
N VAL A 28 0.74 -6.88 5.94
CA VAL A 28 -0.55 -7.55 6.05
C VAL A 28 -1.67 -6.52 6.21
N SER A 29 -1.41 -5.44 6.93
CA SER A 29 -2.40 -4.40 7.11
C SER A 29 -2.64 -3.65 5.80
N ALA A 30 -1.58 -3.40 5.06
CA ALA A 30 -1.71 -2.72 3.77
C ALA A 30 -2.52 -3.56 2.80
N ILE A 31 -2.24 -4.86 2.75
CA ILE A 31 -2.94 -5.76 1.85
C ILE A 31 -4.42 -5.81 2.21
N ALA A 32 -4.73 -5.88 3.51
CA ALA A 32 -6.11 -5.94 3.93
C ALA A 32 -6.85 -4.65 3.58
N SER A 33 -6.25 -3.50 3.90
CA SER A 33 -6.92 -2.22 3.65
C SER A 33 -7.10 -1.98 2.15
N ALA A 34 -6.05 -2.26 1.37
CA ALA A 34 -6.12 -2.05 -0.07
C ALA A 34 -7.12 -3.01 -0.71
N GLY A 35 -7.16 -4.24 -0.21
CA GLY A 35 -8.08 -5.23 -0.73
C GLY A 35 -9.51 -4.85 -0.48
N PHE A 36 -9.82 -4.39 0.73
CA PHE A 36 -11.16 -3.93 1.03
C PHE A 36 -11.55 -2.76 0.15
N TYR A 37 -10.62 -1.83 -0.06
CA TYR A 37 -10.91 -0.69 -0.92
C TYR A 37 -11.22 -1.17 -2.34
N LYS A 38 -10.40 -2.07 -2.86
CA LYS A 38 -10.58 -2.55 -4.23
C LYS A 38 -11.91 -3.27 -4.38
N GLU A 39 -12.31 -4.04 -3.37
CA GLU A 39 -13.60 -4.72 -3.45
C GLU A 39 -14.75 -3.73 -3.44
N SER A 40 -14.62 -2.64 -2.70
CA SER A 40 -15.67 -1.64 -2.62
C SER A 40 -15.72 -0.75 -3.85
N TYR A 41 -14.57 -0.50 -4.47
CA TYR A 41 -14.48 0.41 -5.60
C TYR A 41 -13.68 -0.27 -6.71
N PRO A 42 -14.28 -1.28 -7.34
CA PRO A 42 -13.52 -2.11 -8.29
C PRO A 42 -13.01 -1.37 -9.51
N GLU A 43 -13.57 -0.19 -9.81
CA GLU A 43 -13.09 0.55 -10.96
C GLU A 43 -11.86 1.38 -10.67
N ASP A 44 -11.54 1.58 -9.41
CA ASP A 44 -10.36 2.36 -9.06
C ASP A 44 -9.11 1.51 -9.20
N THR A 45 -8.02 2.16 -9.59
CA THR A 45 -6.72 1.48 -9.62
C THR A 45 -6.15 1.55 -8.20
N VAL A 46 -5.89 0.39 -7.62
CA VAL A 46 -5.37 0.32 -6.26
C VAL A 46 -4.03 -0.40 -6.29
N GLN A 47 -3.03 0.22 -5.69
CA GLN A 47 -1.69 -0.35 -5.66
C GLN A 47 -1.11 -0.18 -4.27
N ILE A 48 -0.12 -1.00 -3.96
CA ILE A 48 0.63 -0.87 -2.72
C ILE A 48 2.07 -0.59 -3.10
N ARG A 49 2.66 0.46 -2.51
CA ARG A 49 4.06 0.76 -2.73
C ARG A 49 4.82 0.48 -1.46
N ALA A 50 5.80 -0.43 -1.53
CA ALA A 50 6.68 -0.70 -0.42
C ALA A 50 7.72 0.41 -0.35
N ARG A 51 7.81 1.10 0.77
CA ARG A 51 8.74 2.21 0.88
C ARG A 51 10.19 1.79 0.83
N VAL A 52 10.46 0.54 1.21
CA VAL A 52 11.83 0.08 1.27
C VAL A 52 12.49 0.10 -0.12
N ASP A 53 11.74 -0.16 -1.18
CA ASP A 53 12.31 -0.22 -2.52
C ASP A 53 11.45 0.49 -3.55
N ASN A 54 10.39 1.15 -3.12
CA ASN A 54 9.48 1.90 -4.00
C ASN A 54 8.77 1.04 -5.03
N LYS A 55 8.72 -0.25 -4.82
CA LYS A 55 8.05 -1.11 -5.79
C LYS A 55 6.55 -1.04 -5.61
N LEU A 56 5.85 -0.95 -6.73
CA LEU A 56 4.40 -0.94 -6.74
C LEU A 56 3.89 -2.31 -7.13
N ARG A 57 2.82 -2.73 -6.47
CA ARG A 57 2.14 -3.97 -6.82
C ARG A 57 0.66 -3.66 -6.99
N ASN A 58 0.05 -4.24 -7.99
CA ASN A 58 -1.37 -4.01 -8.22
C ASN A 58 -2.20 -4.87 -7.30
N VAL A 59 -3.27 -4.29 -6.77
CA VAL A 59 -4.20 -4.98 -5.90
C VAL A 59 -5.42 -5.32 -6.73
N LEU A 60 -5.70 -6.61 -6.86
CA LEU A 60 -6.79 -7.08 -7.72
C LEU A 60 -8.06 -7.33 -6.94
N GLY A 61 -7.95 -7.50 -5.64
CA GLY A 61 -9.09 -7.74 -4.78
C GLY A 61 -8.59 -8.05 -3.39
N TYR A 62 -9.48 -8.45 -2.51
CA TYR A 62 -9.09 -8.73 -1.14
C TYR A 62 -8.11 -9.89 -1.13
N ALA A 63 -6.93 -9.65 -0.57
CA ALA A 63 -5.86 -10.64 -0.49
C ALA A 63 -5.41 -11.16 -1.86
N ARG A 64 -5.66 -10.40 -2.92
CA ARG A 64 -5.24 -10.80 -4.26
C ARG A 64 -4.37 -9.71 -4.85
N LEU A 65 -3.11 -10.04 -5.07
CA LEU A 65 -2.13 -9.13 -5.64
C LEU A 65 -1.59 -9.71 -6.93
N GLU A 66 -1.20 -8.79 -7.78
CA GLU A 66 -0.58 -9.19 -9.03
C GLU A 66 0.89 -9.46 -8.85
#